data_89fa5a39ddf90611c9bbf0534b30b050
#
_entry.id   89fa5a39ddf90611c9bbf0534b30b050
#
_cell.length_a   1.000
_cell.length_b   1.000
_cell.length_c   1.000
_cell.angle_alpha   90.00
_cell.angle_beta   90.00
_cell.angle_gamma   90.00
#
_symmetry.space_group_name_H-M   'P 1'
#
loop_
_entity.id
_entity.type
_entity.pdbx_description
1 polymer ?
#
loop_
_entity_poly.entity_id
_entity_poly.type
_entity_poly.pdbx_seq_one_letter_code
_entity_poly.pdbx_strand_id
1 'polypeptide(L)'
;MSLTVSFTGELAAQCSPLISRLGHAGFPSALASGDATLWGPEAVPEASIRLGWVQPLSRWEPLAREVVALREELAGQGITRVVLCGMGGSSLGPEVMAAHAGVEIAIVDSTHPDSLLPLLVDTLAHTTIVVSSKSGGTLETDSARRAFEAALATQGLEPRDHLVVVTDPDSPLHHQAIEAGYRVFLGDPTIGGRFSALSPFGLVPAGLAGVDILAFLEAGEAARLECLSEGSGNPALILGCAIAVDNPEVDKLLLSTWESAPGLGDWIEQLVAESTGKGGLGILPVVGYGL
;
A
#
# COMPACT_ATOMS: atom_id res chain seq x y z
N MET A 1 -4.86 -16.33 -11.58
CA MET A 1 -3.44 -16.63 -11.87
C MET A 1 -2.85 -17.28 -10.63
N SER A 2 -2.03 -18.34 -10.78
CA SER A 2 -1.34 -18.96 -9.65
C SER A 2 0.04 -18.33 -9.50
N LEU A 3 0.43 -18.05 -8.27
CA LEU A 3 1.73 -17.48 -7.93
C LEU A 3 2.77 -18.62 -7.93
N THR A 4 3.83 -18.48 -8.73
CA THR A 4 4.90 -19.49 -8.79
C THR A 4 6.23 -18.85 -8.39
N VAL A 5 6.90 -19.46 -7.43
CA VAL A 5 8.27 -19.11 -7.03
C VAL A 5 9.21 -20.22 -7.44
N SER A 6 10.25 -19.89 -8.19
CA SER A 6 11.27 -20.85 -8.62
C SER A 6 12.67 -20.38 -8.23
N PHE A 7 13.54 -21.32 -7.93
CA PHE A 7 14.91 -21.06 -7.55
C PHE A 7 15.89 -21.53 -8.63
N THR A 8 17.03 -20.87 -8.70
CA THR A 8 18.20 -21.31 -9.48
C THR A 8 19.40 -21.50 -8.55
N GLY A 9 20.35 -22.31 -8.98
CA GLY A 9 21.56 -22.60 -8.20
C GLY A 9 21.31 -23.42 -6.93
N GLU A 10 22.08 -23.15 -5.88
CA GLU A 10 22.05 -23.90 -4.62
C GLU A 10 20.92 -23.46 -3.66
N LEU A 11 20.27 -22.33 -3.93
CA LEU A 11 19.29 -21.73 -3.04
C LEU A 11 18.13 -22.69 -2.71
N ALA A 12 17.68 -23.49 -3.67
CA ALA A 12 16.64 -24.49 -3.43
C ALA A 12 17.03 -25.51 -2.34
N ALA A 13 18.28 -25.97 -2.36
CA ALA A 13 18.77 -26.93 -1.37
C ALA A 13 18.89 -26.30 0.03
N GLN A 14 19.31 -25.03 0.10
CA GLN A 14 19.42 -24.27 1.35
C GLN A 14 18.06 -23.98 1.96
N CYS A 15 17.07 -23.60 1.15
CA CYS A 15 15.72 -23.25 1.61
C CYS A 15 14.87 -24.47 2.01
N SER A 16 15.05 -25.62 1.37
CA SER A 16 14.19 -26.80 1.56
C SER A 16 14.02 -27.25 3.02
N PRO A 17 15.06 -27.29 3.87
CA PRO A 17 14.89 -27.64 5.29
C PRO A 17 14.07 -26.63 6.06
N LEU A 18 14.24 -25.34 5.77
CA LEU A 18 13.51 -24.25 6.43
C LEU A 18 12.03 -24.24 6.03
N ILE A 19 11.75 -24.38 4.74
CA ILE A 19 10.38 -24.50 4.20
C ILE A 19 9.67 -25.69 4.84
N SER A 20 10.32 -26.85 4.88
CA SER A 20 9.76 -28.05 5.48
C SER A 20 9.47 -27.86 6.97
N ARG A 21 10.40 -27.28 7.72
CA ARG A 21 10.25 -27.00 9.15
C ARG A 21 9.07 -26.07 9.44
N LEU A 22 8.97 -24.95 8.73
CA LEU A 22 7.91 -23.97 8.94
C LEU A 22 6.55 -24.52 8.48
N GLY A 23 6.50 -25.27 7.38
CA GLY A 23 5.29 -25.96 6.92
C GLY A 23 4.79 -26.97 7.94
N HIS A 24 5.67 -27.84 8.47
CA HIS A 24 5.28 -28.79 9.52
C HIS A 24 4.88 -28.13 10.85
N ALA A 25 5.43 -26.94 11.14
CA ALA A 25 5.02 -26.17 12.31
C ALA A 25 3.65 -25.48 12.14
N GLY A 26 3.01 -25.59 10.98
CA GLY A 26 1.71 -24.95 10.71
C GLY A 26 1.80 -23.43 10.61
N PHE A 27 2.96 -22.89 10.19
CA PHE A 27 3.16 -21.44 10.11
C PHE A 27 2.11 -20.72 9.26
N PRO A 28 1.69 -21.21 8.07
CA PRO A 28 0.65 -20.57 7.27
C PRO A 28 -0.71 -20.49 7.99
N SER A 29 -1.15 -21.58 8.64
CA SER A 29 -2.41 -21.56 9.41
C SER A 29 -2.34 -20.65 10.63
N ALA A 30 -1.22 -20.64 11.34
CA ALA A 30 -1.00 -19.76 12.48
C ALA A 30 -1.04 -18.28 12.03
N LEU A 31 -0.40 -17.95 10.90
CA LEU A 31 -0.48 -16.60 10.31
C LEU A 31 -1.92 -16.26 9.90
N ALA A 32 -2.63 -17.18 9.24
CA ALA A 32 -4.01 -16.99 8.82
C ALA A 32 -4.96 -16.71 10.00
N SER A 33 -4.69 -17.34 11.15
CA SER A 33 -5.46 -17.13 12.39
C SER A 33 -5.07 -15.86 13.15
N GLY A 34 -4.03 -15.15 12.72
CA GLY A 34 -3.51 -13.96 13.40
C GLY A 34 -2.74 -14.27 14.67
N ASP A 35 -2.02 -15.40 14.70
CA ASP A 35 -1.20 -15.78 15.87
C ASP A 35 -0.02 -14.81 16.04
N ALA A 36 -0.13 -13.95 17.05
CA ALA A 36 0.88 -12.96 17.37
C ALA A 36 2.21 -13.56 17.91
N THR A 37 2.23 -14.85 18.27
CA THR A 37 3.41 -15.49 18.86
C THR A 37 4.44 -15.96 17.85
N LEU A 38 4.12 -15.91 16.54
CA LEU A 38 4.96 -16.39 15.44
C LEU A 38 6.38 -15.80 15.41
N TRP A 39 6.54 -14.57 15.91
CA TRP A 39 7.82 -13.83 15.88
C TRP A 39 8.50 -13.75 17.25
N GLY A 40 8.05 -14.57 18.21
CA GLY A 40 8.61 -14.62 19.55
C GLY A 40 7.99 -13.60 20.52
N PRO A 41 8.29 -13.74 21.82
CA PRO A 41 7.60 -13.01 22.88
C PRO A 41 7.78 -11.49 22.82
N GLU A 42 8.90 -11.00 22.31
CA GLU A 42 9.18 -9.57 22.20
C GLU A 42 8.32 -8.89 21.11
N ALA A 43 7.89 -9.64 20.09
CA ALA A 43 7.06 -9.14 19.00
C ALA A 43 5.56 -9.16 19.33
N VAL A 44 5.11 -9.92 20.33
CA VAL A 44 3.69 -10.11 20.67
C VAL A 44 2.94 -8.79 20.87
N PRO A 45 3.46 -7.78 21.60
CA PRO A 45 2.73 -6.54 21.80
C PRO A 45 2.35 -5.83 20.49
N GLU A 46 3.25 -5.81 19.51
CA GLU A 46 3.00 -5.19 18.22
C GLU A 46 2.22 -6.14 17.30
N ALA A 47 2.59 -7.40 17.21
CA ALA A 47 1.93 -8.38 16.36
C ALA A 47 0.45 -8.57 16.71
N SER A 48 0.07 -8.52 18.00
CA SER A 48 -1.32 -8.65 18.43
C SER A 48 -2.27 -7.57 17.91
N ILE A 49 -1.73 -6.43 17.46
CA ILE A 49 -2.51 -5.28 16.98
C ILE A 49 -2.23 -4.93 15.51
N ARG A 50 -1.34 -5.67 14.80
CA ARG A 50 -0.90 -5.28 13.44
C ARG A 50 -1.12 -6.35 12.36
N LEU A 51 -1.86 -7.39 12.65
CA LEU A 51 -2.12 -8.49 11.69
C LEU A 51 -3.41 -8.31 10.87
N GLY A 52 -4.00 -7.13 10.82
CA GLY A 52 -5.19 -6.86 10.01
C GLY A 52 -5.00 -7.12 8.52
N TRP A 53 -3.77 -7.06 8.01
CA TRP A 53 -3.45 -7.31 6.61
C TRP A 53 -3.63 -8.77 6.16
N VAL A 54 -3.68 -9.74 7.08
CA VAL A 54 -3.92 -11.16 6.76
C VAL A 54 -5.42 -11.48 6.59
N GLN A 55 -6.29 -10.54 6.96
CA GLN A 55 -7.74 -10.74 6.92
C GLN A 55 -8.27 -10.81 5.48
N PRO A 56 -9.44 -11.46 5.25
CA PRO A 56 -10.05 -11.52 3.93
C PRO A 56 -10.24 -10.14 3.28
N LEU A 57 -9.87 -10.03 2.01
CA LEU A 57 -9.96 -8.77 1.26
C LEU A 57 -11.39 -8.44 0.84
N SER A 58 -12.30 -9.42 0.82
CA SER A 58 -13.73 -9.21 0.56
C SER A 58 -14.39 -8.21 1.51
N ARG A 59 -13.81 -7.98 2.69
CA ARG A 59 -14.28 -6.94 3.62
C ARG A 59 -14.22 -5.53 3.04
N TRP A 60 -13.40 -5.32 2.00
CA TRP A 60 -13.25 -4.03 1.33
C TRP A 60 -14.14 -3.86 0.09
N GLU A 61 -14.89 -4.89 -0.32
CA GLU A 61 -15.80 -4.78 -1.48
C GLU A 61 -16.83 -3.65 -1.34
N PRO A 62 -17.48 -3.43 -0.17
CA PRO A 62 -18.43 -2.32 -0.03
C PRO A 62 -17.77 -0.96 -0.27
N LEU A 63 -16.57 -0.75 0.29
CA LEU A 63 -15.78 0.46 0.07
C LEU A 63 -15.37 0.60 -1.40
N ALA A 64 -14.93 -0.47 -2.05
CA ALA A 64 -14.55 -0.44 -3.46
C ALA A 64 -15.72 -0.02 -4.36
N ARG A 65 -16.93 -0.51 -4.09
CA ARG A 65 -18.16 -0.08 -4.80
C ARG A 65 -18.49 1.39 -4.55
N GLU A 66 -18.31 1.87 -3.33
CA GLU A 66 -18.49 3.29 -2.99
C GLU A 66 -17.49 4.18 -3.75
N VAL A 67 -16.22 3.76 -3.84
CA VAL A 67 -15.18 4.48 -4.59
C VAL A 67 -15.49 4.54 -6.08
N VAL A 68 -15.96 3.43 -6.68
CA VAL A 68 -16.38 3.40 -8.09
C VAL A 68 -17.55 4.37 -8.32
N ALA A 69 -18.56 4.36 -7.45
CA ALA A 69 -19.70 5.27 -7.54
C ALA A 69 -19.27 6.75 -7.39
N LEU A 70 -18.35 7.03 -6.46
CA LEU A 70 -17.80 8.37 -6.29
C LEU A 70 -17.02 8.83 -7.54
N ARG A 71 -16.23 7.95 -8.16
CA ARG A 71 -15.54 8.29 -9.42
C ARG A 71 -16.53 8.67 -10.52
N GLU A 72 -17.65 7.93 -10.65
CA GLU A 72 -18.70 8.23 -11.63
C GLU A 72 -19.40 9.57 -11.33
N GLU A 73 -19.67 9.85 -10.04
CA GLU A 73 -20.23 11.13 -9.59
C GLU A 73 -19.31 12.30 -9.98
N LEU A 74 -18.01 12.20 -9.65
CA LEU A 74 -17.01 13.22 -9.94
C LEU A 74 -16.82 13.42 -11.46
N ALA A 75 -16.78 12.34 -12.22
CA ALA A 75 -16.69 12.40 -13.69
C ALA A 75 -17.91 13.11 -14.30
N GLY A 76 -19.12 12.90 -13.75
CA GLY A 76 -20.33 13.61 -14.14
C GLY A 76 -20.25 15.11 -13.88
N GLN A 77 -19.42 15.56 -12.96
CA GLN A 77 -19.12 16.96 -12.65
C GLN A 77 -17.91 17.51 -13.46
N GLY A 78 -17.29 16.68 -14.32
CA GLY A 78 -16.11 17.06 -15.08
C GLY A 78 -14.79 16.94 -14.30
N ILE A 79 -14.82 16.33 -13.11
CA ILE A 79 -13.63 16.06 -12.27
C ILE A 79 -13.10 14.67 -12.63
N THR A 80 -11.99 14.62 -13.38
CA THR A 80 -11.45 13.37 -13.95
C THR A 80 -9.99 13.14 -13.65
N ARG A 81 -9.30 14.13 -13.07
CA ARG A 81 -7.89 14.02 -12.66
C ARG A 81 -7.79 13.69 -11.19
N VAL A 82 -6.78 12.92 -10.82
CA VAL A 82 -6.50 12.58 -9.42
C VAL A 82 -5.09 13.00 -9.06
N VAL A 83 -4.98 13.72 -7.94
CA VAL A 83 -3.72 14.01 -7.27
C VAL A 83 -3.76 13.29 -5.92
N LEU A 84 -2.74 12.52 -5.62
CA LEU A 84 -2.56 11.84 -4.33
C LEU A 84 -1.48 12.55 -3.51
N CYS A 85 -1.86 13.10 -2.38
CA CYS A 85 -0.95 13.63 -1.35
C CYS A 85 -0.75 12.55 -0.29
N GLY A 86 0.40 11.88 -0.28
CA GLY A 86 0.67 10.79 0.64
C GLY A 86 2.15 10.42 0.64
N MET A 87 2.62 9.78 1.72
CA MET A 87 4.01 9.39 1.91
C MET A 87 4.13 7.87 2.05
N GLY A 88 5.17 7.28 1.44
CA GLY A 88 5.51 5.87 1.60
C GLY A 88 4.34 4.92 1.32
N GLY A 89 3.90 4.16 2.32
CA GLY A 89 2.79 3.21 2.17
C GLY A 89 1.45 3.81 1.76
N SER A 90 1.28 5.15 1.85
CA SER A 90 0.08 5.85 1.39
C SER A 90 0.15 6.30 -0.08
N SER A 91 1.30 6.15 -0.74
CA SER A 91 1.51 6.56 -2.15
C SER A 91 2.02 5.43 -3.04
N LEU A 92 3.02 4.66 -2.59
CA LEU A 92 3.70 3.66 -3.43
C LEU A 92 2.75 2.56 -3.96
N GLY A 93 1.85 2.03 -3.11
CA GLY A 93 0.89 1.01 -3.56
C GLY A 93 -0.06 1.51 -4.64
N PRO A 94 -0.77 2.64 -4.44
CA PRO A 94 -1.61 3.27 -5.46
C PRO A 94 -0.86 3.60 -6.76
N GLU A 95 0.38 4.08 -6.68
CA GLU A 95 1.22 4.39 -7.82
C GLU A 95 1.47 3.14 -8.68
N VAL A 96 1.89 2.04 -8.06
CA VAL A 96 2.08 0.75 -8.74
C VAL A 96 0.78 0.24 -9.38
N MET A 97 -0.35 0.34 -8.68
CA MET A 97 -1.65 -0.08 -9.21
C MET A 97 -2.05 0.75 -10.43
N ALA A 98 -1.88 2.07 -10.37
CA ALA A 98 -2.19 2.98 -11.46
C ALA A 98 -1.27 2.73 -12.67
N ALA A 99 0.04 2.62 -12.44
CA ALA A 99 1.02 2.34 -13.49
C ALA A 99 0.75 0.99 -14.19
N HIS A 100 0.44 -0.06 -13.42
CA HIS A 100 0.08 -1.37 -13.97
C HIS A 100 -1.22 -1.32 -14.80
N ALA A 101 -2.20 -0.54 -14.36
CA ALA A 101 -3.47 -0.37 -15.07
C ALA A 101 -3.38 0.62 -16.25
N GLY A 102 -2.25 1.31 -16.43
CA GLY A 102 -2.07 2.32 -17.47
C GLY A 102 -2.94 3.55 -17.29
N VAL A 103 -3.26 3.91 -16.03
CA VAL A 103 -4.01 5.12 -15.68
C VAL A 103 -3.10 6.14 -15.00
N GLU A 104 -3.43 7.42 -15.17
CA GLU A 104 -2.64 8.50 -14.60
C GLU A 104 -3.09 8.83 -13.17
N ILE A 105 -2.12 8.99 -12.28
CA ILE A 105 -2.27 9.57 -10.96
C ILE A 105 -1.04 10.46 -10.68
N ALA A 106 -1.27 11.70 -10.28
CA ALA A 106 -0.16 12.57 -9.87
C ALA A 106 0.13 12.35 -8.38
N ILE A 107 1.40 12.10 -8.05
CA ILE A 107 1.82 11.87 -6.66
C ILE A 107 2.49 13.12 -6.10
N VAL A 108 2.11 13.49 -4.89
CA VAL A 108 2.74 14.54 -4.07
C VAL A 108 3.22 13.89 -2.77
N ASP A 109 4.48 13.53 -2.77
CA ASP A 109 5.19 12.90 -1.63
C ASP A 109 6.38 13.74 -1.17
N SER A 110 6.41 15.02 -1.52
CA SER A 110 7.48 15.96 -1.22
C SER A 110 6.92 17.33 -0.84
N THR A 111 7.65 18.05 0.02
CA THR A 111 7.42 19.48 0.30
C THR A 111 8.13 20.42 -0.68
N HIS A 112 8.85 19.88 -1.66
CA HIS A 112 9.57 20.70 -2.63
C HIS A 112 8.59 21.48 -3.51
N PRO A 113 8.70 22.82 -3.63
CA PRO A 113 7.75 23.63 -4.39
C PRO A 113 7.60 23.20 -5.86
N ASP A 114 8.68 22.78 -6.50
CA ASP A 114 8.66 22.40 -7.92
C ASP A 114 7.82 21.13 -8.19
N SER A 115 7.63 20.28 -7.17
CA SER A 115 6.74 19.11 -7.26
C SER A 115 5.27 19.50 -7.15
N LEU A 116 4.96 20.55 -6.40
CA LEU A 116 3.60 20.94 -6.08
C LEU A 116 3.05 22.03 -7.00
N LEU A 117 3.83 23.09 -7.29
CA LEU A 117 3.39 24.26 -8.03
C LEU A 117 2.72 23.93 -9.39
N PRO A 118 3.21 22.98 -10.20
CA PRO A 118 2.57 22.63 -11.47
C PRO A 118 1.17 22.05 -11.31
N LEU A 119 0.83 21.53 -10.12
CA LEU A 119 -0.45 20.90 -9.83
C LEU A 119 -1.47 21.89 -9.24
N LEU A 120 -1.02 23.08 -8.81
CA LEU A 120 -1.87 24.11 -8.19
C LEU A 120 -2.50 25.10 -9.20
N VAL A 121 -2.26 24.89 -10.52
CA VAL A 121 -2.71 25.82 -11.57
C VAL A 121 -3.77 25.18 -12.46
N ASP A 122 -4.42 25.97 -13.28
CA ASP A 122 -5.37 25.76 -14.41
C ASP A 122 -6.25 24.50 -14.48
N THR A 123 -5.91 23.42 -13.76
CA THR A 123 -6.63 22.14 -13.85
C THR A 123 -7.37 21.75 -12.56
N LEU A 124 -7.33 22.60 -11.53
CA LEU A 124 -7.93 22.27 -10.23
C LEU A 124 -9.44 22.03 -10.32
N ALA A 125 -10.17 22.76 -11.18
CA ALA A 125 -11.59 22.54 -11.40
C ALA A 125 -11.93 21.12 -11.91
N HIS A 126 -10.95 20.40 -12.46
CA HIS A 126 -11.10 19.05 -12.98
C HIS A 126 -10.36 18.01 -12.13
N THR A 127 -9.92 18.38 -10.93
CA THR A 127 -9.01 17.56 -10.11
C THR A 127 -9.64 17.20 -8.77
N THR A 128 -9.59 15.91 -8.42
CA THR A 128 -9.81 15.42 -7.06
C THR A 128 -8.46 15.27 -6.38
N ILE A 129 -8.34 15.80 -5.18
CA ILE A 129 -7.15 15.72 -4.34
C ILE A 129 -7.42 14.69 -3.24
N VAL A 130 -6.71 13.56 -3.29
CA VAL A 130 -6.76 12.53 -2.25
C VAL A 130 -5.68 12.82 -1.22
N VAL A 131 -6.08 13.17 -0.02
CA VAL A 131 -5.18 13.41 1.12
C VAL A 131 -5.09 12.13 1.95
N SER A 132 -3.97 11.44 1.86
CA SER A 132 -3.80 10.10 2.42
C SER A 132 -2.73 10.09 3.51
N SER A 133 -3.16 10.02 4.77
CA SER A 133 -2.25 9.97 5.93
C SER A 133 -2.84 9.11 7.04
N LYS A 134 -2.19 7.99 7.36
CA LYS A 134 -2.64 7.06 8.40
C LYS A 134 -2.69 7.72 9.77
N SER A 135 -1.61 8.35 10.21
CA SER A 135 -1.53 9.04 11.49
C SER A 135 -2.29 10.37 11.52
N GLY A 136 -2.56 10.94 10.36
CA GLY A 136 -3.13 12.27 10.22
C GLY A 136 -2.19 13.42 10.63
N GLY A 137 -0.92 13.12 10.94
CA GLY A 137 0.06 14.10 11.42
C GLY A 137 1.29 14.22 10.52
N THR A 138 1.30 13.65 9.31
CA THR A 138 2.42 13.73 8.37
C THR A 138 2.55 15.14 7.83
N LEU A 139 3.69 15.79 8.10
CA LEU A 139 3.93 17.20 7.77
C LEU A 139 3.79 17.48 6.27
N GLU A 140 4.35 16.62 5.43
CA GLU A 140 4.34 16.74 3.98
C GLU A 140 2.90 16.70 3.45
N THR A 141 2.12 15.73 3.91
CA THR A 141 0.72 15.54 3.50
C THR A 141 -0.15 16.72 3.96
N ASP A 142 0.02 17.20 5.20
CA ASP A 142 -0.71 18.37 5.71
C ASP A 142 -0.32 19.65 4.96
N SER A 143 0.96 19.82 4.66
CA SER A 143 1.43 20.98 3.89
C SER A 143 0.84 21.00 2.47
N ALA A 144 0.82 19.85 1.79
CA ALA A 144 0.19 19.72 0.48
C ALA A 144 -1.31 20.00 0.54
N ARG A 145 -2.04 19.40 1.52
CA ARG A 145 -3.47 19.65 1.73
C ARG A 145 -3.77 21.15 1.82
N ARG A 146 -3.06 21.86 2.70
CA ARG A 146 -3.26 23.30 2.94
C ARG A 146 -2.94 24.13 1.69
N ALA A 147 -1.94 23.74 0.90
CA ALA A 147 -1.63 24.41 -0.35
C ALA A 147 -2.74 24.23 -1.38
N PHE A 148 -3.30 23.02 -1.51
CA PHE A 148 -4.45 22.77 -2.39
C PHE A 148 -5.71 23.50 -1.93
N GLU A 149 -6.02 23.53 -0.64
CA GLU A 149 -7.13 24.30 -0.08
C GLU A 149 -7.04 25.79 -0.44
N ALA A 150 -5.86 26.37 -0.25
CA ALA A 150 -5.61 27.78 -0.59
C ALA A 150 -5.72 28.05 -2.10
N ALA A 151 -5.21 27.14 -2.94
CA ALA A 151 -5.28 27.27 -4.39
C ALA A 151 -6.72 27.13 -4.92
N LEU A 152 -7.49 26.18 -4.41
CA LEU A 152 -8.92 26.01 -4.73
C LEU A 152 -9.71 27.28 -4.35
N ALA A 153 -9.54 27.76 -3.12
CA ALA A 153 -10.21 28.97 -2.65
C ALA A 153 -9.86 30.21 -3.51
N THR A 154 -8.59 30.33 -3.95
CA THR A 154 -8.14 31.41 -4.81
C THR A 154 -8.82 31.37 -6.18
N GLN A 155 -9.17 30.18 -6.67
CA GLN A 155 -9.89 29.98 -7.93
C GLN A 155 -11.43 30.02 -7.76
N GLY A 156 -11.94 30.26 -6.54
CA GLY A 156 -13.37 30.29 -6.24
C GLY A 156 -14.01 28.90 -6.24
N LEU A 157 -13.21 27.85 -6.04
CA LEU A 157 -13.66 26.48 -5.92
C LEU A 157 -13.81 26.10 -4.43
N GLU A 158 -14.84 25.31 -4.12
CA GLU A 158 -15.06 24.83 -2.75
C GLU A 158 -14.19 23.60 -2.46
N PRO A 159 -13.26 23.65 -1.49
CA PRO A 159 -12.38 22.53 -1.20
C PRO A 159 -13.11 21.21 -0.93
N ARG A 160 -14.28 21.25 -0.27
CA ARG A 160 -15.07 20.04 0.04
C ARG A 160 -15.57 19.27 -1.18
N ASP A 161 -15.65 19.91 -2.35
CA ASP A 161 -16.10 19.29 -3.59
C ASP A 161 -14.93 18.61 -4.32
N HIS A 162 -13.70 18.89 -3.90
CA HIS A 162 -12.46 18.43 -4.54
C HIS A 162 -11.58 17.56 -3.63
N LEU A 163 -11.70 17.65 -2.29
CA LEU A 163 -10.88 16.87 -1.38
C LEU A 163 -11.56 15.58 -0.92
N VAL A 164 -10.81 14.51 -1.01
CA VAL A 164 -11.13 13.20 -0.43
C VAL A 164 -10.03 12.85 0.57
N VAL A 165 -10.39 12.43 1.76
CA VAL A 165 -9.45 12.10 2.84
C VAL A 165 -9.45 10.61 3.10
N VAL A 166 -8.25 10.01 3.20
CA VAL A 166 -8.04 8.64 3.66
C VAL A 166 -7.17 8.67 4.91
N THR A 167 -7.70 8.23 6.03
CA THR A 167 -7.00 8.29 7.32
C THR A 167 -7.53 7.23 8.29
N ASP A 168 -6.83 7.00 9.40
CA ASP A 168 -7.35 6.14 10.45
C ASP A 168 -8.45 6.83 11.27
N PRO A 169 -9.38 6.05 11.85
CA PRO A 169 -10.35 6.58 12.79
C PRO A 169 -9.69 7.37 13.92
N ASP A 170 -10.35 8.44 14.34
CA ASP A 170 -9.95 9.32 15.45
C ASP A 170 -8.58 9.99 15.29
N SER A 171 -8.00 9.97 14.10
CA SER A 171 -6.80 10.75 13.79
C SER A 171 -7.09 12.26 13.76
N PRO A 172 -6.08 13.12 13.96
CA PRO A 172 -6.26 14.56 13.80
C PRO A 172 -6.86 14.95 12.43
N LEU A 173 -6.42 14.28 11.36
CA LEU A 173 -6.93 14.52 10.00
C LEU A 173 -8.40 14.07 9.86
N HIS A 174 -8.82 12.98 10.53
CA HIS A 174 -10.22 12.56 10.53
C HIS A 174 -11.13 13.67 11.10
N HIS A 175 -10.79 14.20 12.28
CA HIS A 175 -11.57 15.26 12.90
C HIS A 175 -11.61 16.54 12.04
N GLN A 176 -10.47 16.96 11.51
CA GLN A 176 -10.37 18.12 10.62
C GLN A 176 -11.21 17.94 9.35
N ALA A 177 -11.16 16.76 8.74
CA ALA A 177 -11.89 16.47 7.51
C ALA A 177 -13.42 16.47 7.72
N ILE A 178 -13.90 15.92 8.83
CA ILE A 178 -15.33 15.97 9.20
C ILE A 178 -15.78 17.42 9.45
N GLU A 179 -15.00 18.20 10.20
CA GLU A 179 -15.33 19.62 10.46
C GLU A 179 -15.36 20.44 9.17
N ALA A 180 -14.44 20.18 8.23
CA ALA A 180 -14.38 20.83 6.93
C ALA A 180 -15.43 20.32 5.93
N GLY A 181 -16.15 19.24 6.24
CA GLY A 181 -17.15 18.63 5.36
C GLY A 181 -16.55 17.85 4.18
N TYR A 182 -15.32 17.37 4.30
CA TYR A 182 -14.68 16.55 3.28
C TYR A 182 -15.24 15.13 3.26
N ARG A 183 -15.15 14.46 2.11
CA ARG A 183 -15.46 13.04 2.02
C ARG A 183 -14.30 12.24 2.66
N VAL A 184 -14.64 11.34 3.59
CA VAL A 184 -13.65 10.59 4.38
C VAL A 184 -13.83 9.10 4.18
N PHE A 185 -12.72 8.39 3.88
CA PHE A 185 -12.61 6.95 3.92
C PHE A 185 -11.70 6.54 5.06
N LEU A 186 -12.19 5.68 5.93
CA LEU A 186 -11.46 5.27 7.11
C LEU A 186 -10.63 4.02 6.85
N GLY A 187 -9.36 4.09 7.24
CA GLY A 187 -8.44 2.96 7.27
C GLY A 187 -8.74 1.96 8.38
N ASP A 188 -7.95 0.90 8.40
CA ASP A 188 -7.95 -0.08 9.48
C ASP A 188 -6.70 0.15 10.35
N PRO A 189 -6.85 0.55 11.63
CA PRO A 189 -5.71 0.76 12.54
C PRO A 189 -4.84 -0.47 12.75
N THR A 190 -5.38 -1.66 12.49
CA THR A 190 -4.66 -2.93 12.63
C THR A 190 -3.76 -3.27 11.44
N ILE A 191 -3.76 -2.43 10.39
CA ILE A 191 -2.88 -2.58 9.23
C ILE A 191 -1.77 -1.54 9.28
N GLY A 192 -0.51 -1.95 9.31
CA GLY A 192 0.63 -1.05 9.23
C GLY A 192 0.71 -0.34 7.87
N GLY A 193 1.29 0.89 7.81
CA GLY A 193 1.33 1.71 6.60
C GLY A 193 1.88 0.98 5.37
N ARG A 194 3.04 0.32 5.49
CA ARG A 194 3.66 -0.44 4.39
C ARG A 194 2.86 -1.66 3.92
N PHE A 195 1.91 -2.16 4.73
CA PHE A 195 1.02 -3.27 4.38
C PHE A 195 -0.34 -2.81 3.83
N SER A 196 -0.56 -1.51 3.65
CA SER A 196 -1.89 -0.93 3.42
C SER A 196 -2.32 -0.86 1.95
N ALA A 197 -1.53 -1.37 1.01
CA ALA A 197 -1.83 -1.29 -0.42
C ALA A 197 -3.22 -1.86 -0.81
N LEU A 198 -3.62 -2.99 -0.22
CA LEU A 198 -4.95 -3.59 -0.43
C LEU A 198 -5.97 -3.20 0.68
N SER A 199 -5.84 -1.98 1.18
CA SER A 199 -6.75 -1.36 2.14
C SER A 199 -7.26 -0.01 1.58
N PRO A 200 -8.09 0.76 2.29
CA PRO A 200 -8.53 2.09 1.83
C PRO A 200 -7.40 2.99 1.34
N PHE A 201 -6.20 2.90 1.93
CA PHE A 201 -5.03 3.71 1.53
C PHE A 201 -4.55 3.44 0.10
N GLY A 202 -4.70 2.21 -0.40
CA GLY A 202 -4.40 1.89 -1.79
C GLY A 202 -5.63 1.96 -2.70
N LEU A 203 -6.75 1.41 -2.22
CA LEU A 203 -7.96 1.23 -3.03
C LEU A 203 -8.65 2.56 -3.40
N VAL A 204 -8.70 3.54 -2.47
CA VAL A 204 -9.39 4.80 -2.73
C VAL A 204 -8.69 5.61 -3.82
N PRO A 205 -7.40 5.97 -3.70
CA PRO A 205 -6.74 6.75 -4.74
C PRO A 205 -6.65 6.01 -6.09
N ALA A 206 -6.35 4.71 -6.08
CA ALA A 206 -6.27 3.92 -7.30
C ALA A 206 -7.63 3.80 -8.00
N GLY A 207 -8.70 3.55 -7.24
CA GLY A 207 -10.05 3.44 -7.78
C GLY A 207 -10.56 4.76 -8.34
N LEU A 208 -10.30 5.90 -7.68
CA LEU A 208 -10.64 7.22 -8.20
C LEU A 208 -9.86 7.53 -9.47
N ALA A 209 -8.60 7.11 -9.57
CA ALA A 209 -7.80 7.26 -10.79
C ALA A 209 -8.28 6.37 -11.97
N GLY A 210 -9.08 5.35 -11.69
CA GLY A 210 -9.68 4.51 -12.74
C GLY A 210 -9.21 3.05 -12.76
N VAL A 211 -8.43 2.63 -11.77
CA VAL A 211 -8.06 1.21 -11.60
C VAL A 211 -9.31 0.39 -11.29
N ASP A 212 -9.44 -0.79 -11.90
CA ASP A 212 -10.47 -1.77 -11.52
C ASP A 212 -10.11 -2.42 -10.18
N ILE A 213 -10.44 -1.71 -9.09
CA ILE A 213 -10.12 -2.14 -7.73
C ILE A 213 -10.93 -3.36 -7.27
N LEU A 214 -12.07 -3.65 -7.90
CA LEU A 214 -12.82 -4.88 -7.62
C LEU A 214 -12.08 -6.10 -8.16
N ALA A 215 -11.59 -6.03 -9.41
CA ALA A 215 -10.75 -7.08 -9.97
C ALA A 215 -9.42 -7.23 -9.19
N PHE A 216 -8.84 -6.13 -8.71
CA PHE A 216 -7.67 -6.16 -7.84
C PHE A 216 -7.93 -6.88 -6.51
N LEU A 217 -9.08 -6.63 -5.87
CA LEU A 217 -9.47 -7.33 -4.64
C LEU A 217 -9.69 -8.83 -4.88
N GLU A 218 -10.35 -9.21 -5.99
CA GLU A 218 -10.56 -10.61 -6.35
C GLU A 218 -9.22 -11.34 -6.58
N ALA A 219 -8.33 -10.75 -7.37
CA ALA A 219 -7.00 -11.31 -7.62
C ALA A 219 -6.15 -11.38 -6.35
N GLY A 220 -6.20 -10.34 -5.51
CA GLY A 220 -5.53 -10.28 -4.23
C GLY A 220 -6.04 -11.35 -3.25
N GLU A 221 -7.34 -11.59 -3.19
CA GLU A 221 -7.91 -12.64 -2.34
C GLU A 221 -7.49 -14.03 -2.80
N ALA A 222 -7.45 -14.28 -4.10
CA ALA A 222 -6.95 -15.53 -4.64
C ALA A 222 -5.47 -15.74 -4.26
N ALA A 223 -4.62 -14.72 -4.41
CA ALA A 223 -3.22 -14.78 -4.00
C ALA A 223 -3.07 -14.96 -2.48
N ARG A 224 -3.89 -14.26 -1.67
CA ARG A 224 -3.91 -14.43 -0.21
C ARG A 224 -4.18 -15.88 0.19
N LEU A 225 -5.17 -16.52 -0.42
CA LEU A 225 -5.50 -17.92 -0.14
C LEU A 225 -4.36 -18.87 -0.52
N GLU A 226 -3.69 -18.65 -1.65
CA GLU A 226 -2.49 -19.41 -2.03
C GLU A 226 -1.36 -19.22 -1.00
N CYS A 227 -1.11 -17.98 -0.57
CA CYS A 227 -0.06 -17.63 0.40
C CYS A 227 -0.34 -18.13 1.83
N LEU A 228 -1.58 -18.44 2.16
CA LEU A 228 -1.99 -19.01 3.46
C LEU A 228 -2.25 -20.52 3.40
N SER A 229 -2.06 -21.15 2.24
CA SER A 229 -2.22 -22.59 2.08
C SER A 229 -1.13 -23.39 2.79
N GLU A 230 -1.49 -24.55 3.31
CA GLU A 230 -0.52 -25.49 3.89
C GLU A 230 0.32 -26.15 2.82
N GLY A 231 1.52 -26.57 3.22
CA GLY A 231 2.43 -27.38 2.41
C GLY A 231 3.64 -26.63 1.87
N SER A 232 4.58 -27.41 1.33
CA SER A 232 5.87 -26.92 0.83
C SER A 232 5.78 -26.14 -0.49
N GLY A 233 4.62 -26.12 -1.13
CA GLY A 233 4.35 -25.35 -2.35
C GLY A 233 3.83 -23.93 -2.11
N ASN A 234 3.69 -23.52 -0.85
CA ASN A 234 3.21 -22.17 -0.50
C ASN A 234 4.18 -21.11 -1.01
N PRO A 235 3.74 -20.19 -1.92
CA PRO A 235 4.66 -19.25 -2.57
C PRO A 235 5.23 -18.20 -1.60
N ALA A 236 4.45 -17.76 -0.60
CA ALA A 236 4.93 -16.81 0.40
C ALA A 236 5.97 -17.43 1.32
N LEU A 237 5.76 -18.69 1.73
CA LEU A 237 6.71 -19.42 2.55
C LEU A 237 8.03 -19.63 1.78
N ILE A 238 7.95 -20.03 0.52
CA ILE A 238 9.11 -20.23 -0.35
C ILE A 238 9.89 -18.92 -0.50
N LEU A 239 9.22 -17.82 -0.87
CA LEU A 239 9.86 -16.53 -1.07
C LEU A 239 10.47 -15.99 0.24
N GLY A 240 9.73 -16.06 1.35
CA GLY A 240 10.23 -15.63 2.65
C GLY A 240 11.47 -16.41 3.11
N CYS A 241 11.50 -17.73 2.90
CA CYS A 241 12.68 -18.55 3.17
C CYS A 241 13.87 -18.18 2.27
N ALA A 242 13.62 -17.88 0.98
CA ALA A 242 14.67 -17.47 0.06
C ALA A 242 15.35 -16.15 0.46
N ILE A 243 14.57 -15.22 0.96
CA ILE A 243 15.08 -13.92 1.42
C ILE A 243 15.87 -14.05 2.73
N ALA A 244 15.49 -15.03 3.59
CA ALA A 244 16.00 -15.09 4.96
C ALA A 244 17.06 -16.17 5.22
N VAL A 245 17.27 -17.14 4.30
CA VAL A 245 18.01 -18.40 4.59
C VAL A 245 19.45 -18.18 5.04
N ASP A 246 20.15 -17.23 4.45
CA ASP A 246 21.56 -16.93 4.73
C ASP A 246 21.76 -15.59 5.48
N ASN A 247 20.71 -15.02 6.05
CA ASN A 247 20.83 -13.80 6.86
C ASN A 247 21.44 -14.16 8.25
N PRO A 248 22.45 -13.42 8.77
CA PRO A 248 22.94 -12.12 8.28
C PRO A 248 24.11 -12.16 7.26
N GLU A 249 24.61 -13.31 6.86
CA GLU A 249 25.77 -13.42 5.96
C GLU A 249 25.46 -12.88 4.56
N VAL A 250 24.22 -13.10 4.09
CA VAL A 250 23.69 -12.51 2.86
C VAL A 250 22.53 -11.58 3.24
N ASP A 251 22.79 -10.29 3.18
CA ASP A 251 21.87 -9.23 3.64
C ASP A 251 21.36 -8.32 2.52
N LYS A 252 21.63 -8.66 1.25
CA LYS A 252 21.21 -7.83 0.11
C LYS A 252 20.25 -8.58 -0.79
N LEU A 253 19.16 -7.89 -1.15
CA LEU A 253 18.14 -8.35 -2.09
C LEU A 253 18.14 -7.45 -3.31
N LEU A 254 18.65 -7.95 -4.45
CA LEU A 254 18.54 -7.23 -5.70
C LEU A 254 17.18 -7.47 -6.33
N LEU A 255 16.43 -6.39 -6.55
CA LEU A 255 15.12 -6.38 -7.20
C LEU A 255 15.30 -5.90 -8.64
N SER A 256 15.07 -6.80 -9.61
CA SER A 256 14.97 -6.39 -11.01
C SER A 256 13.55 -5.92 -11.29
N THR A 257 13.42 -4.74 -11.91
CA THR A 257 12.12 -4.16 -12.22
C THR A 257 11.53 -4.79 -13.49
N TRP A 258 10.21 -4.93 -13.49
CA TRP A 258 9.47 -5.41 -14.65
C TRP A 258 8.76 -4.24 -15.35
N GLU A 259 8.81 -4.20 -16.67
CA GLU A 259 8.08 -3.21 -17.47
C GLU A 259 6.56 -3.25 -17.23
N SER A 260 6.03 -4.44 -16.93
CA SER A 260 4.60 -4.63 -16.64
C SER A 260 4.14 -4.17 -15.26
N ALA A 261 5.07 -3.80 -14.36
CA ALA A 261 4.76 -3.32 -13.01
C ALA A 261 5.75 -2.24 -12.58
N PRO A 262 5.72 -1.06 -13.23
CA PRO A 262 6.58 0.07 -12.87
C PRO A 262 6.38 0.45 -11.41
N GLY A 263 7.46 0.81 -10.69
CA GLY A 263 7.42 1.18 -9.27
C GLY A 263 7.30 0.01 -8.28
N LEU A 264 7.07 -1.22 -8.75
CA LEU A 264 6.95 -2.38 -7.85
C LEU A 264 8.21 -2.62 -7.02
N GLY A 265 9.39 -2.37 -7.60
CA GLY A 265 10.67 -2.48 -6.89
C GLY A 265 10.75 -1.53 -5.71
N ASP A 266 10.37 -0.28 -5.90
CA ASP A 266 10.40 0.78 -4.87
C ASP A 266 9.41 0.48 -3.73
N TRP A 267 8.23 -0.05 -4.06
CA TRP A 267 7.28 -0.50 -3.04
C TRP A 267 7.80 -1.71 -2.25
N ILE A 268 8.40 -2.72 -2.91
CA ILE A 268 9.01 -3.88 -2.24
C ILE A 268 10.21 -3.43 -1.40
N GLU A 269 10.99 -2.45 -1.86
CA GLU A 269 12.10 -1.85 -1.11
C GLU A 269 11.62 -1.37 0.26
N GLN A 270 10.60 -0.51 0.30
CA GLN A 270 10.03 -0.05 1.57
C GLN A 270 9.53 -1.22 2.42
N LEU A 271 8.79 -2.15 1.80
CA LEU A 271 8.19 -3.27 2.52
C LEU A 271 9.24 -4.15 3.21
N VAL A 272 10.32 -4.48 2.51
CA VAL A 272 11.39 -5.35 3.03
C VAL A 272 12.28 -4.59 4.02
N ALA A 273 12.78 -3.40 3.66
CA ALA A 273 13.68 -2.63 4.51
C ALA A 273 13.05 -2.27 5.86
N GLU A 274 11.83 -1.75 5.84
CA GLU A 274 11.11 -1.34 7.05
C GLU A 274 10.66 -2.54 7.90
N SER A 275 10.39 -3.70 7.29
CA SER A 275 9.98 -4.90 8.01
C SER A 275 11.16 -5.63 8.66
N THR A 276 12.32 -5.69 8.01
CA THR A 276 13.47 -6.49 8.45
C THR A 276 14.55 -5.68 9.14
N GLY A 277 14.68 -4.37 8.88
CA GLY A 277 15.72 -3.50 9.40
C GLY A 277 15.55 -3.15 10.87
N LYS A 278 15.88 -4.11 11.76
CA LYS A 278 15.72 -3.97 13.22
C LYS A 278 16.92 -4.51 13.97
N GLY A 279 17.30 -3.85 15.06
CA GLY A 279 18.35 -4.34 15.95
C GLY A 279 19.74 -4.50 15.30
N GLY A 280 20.03 -3.73 14.26
CA GLY A 280 21.29 -3.86 13.50
C GLY A 280 21.33 -5.03 12.50
N LEU A 281 20.21 -5.72 12.32
CA LEU A 281 20.01 -6.76 11.32
C LEU A 281 19.00 -6.28 10.26
N GLY A 282 18.90 -7.01 9.16
CA GLY A 282 17.90 -6.74 8.14
C GLY A 282 18.34 -7.19 6.76
N ILE A 283 17.47 -7.02 5.81
CA ILE A 283 17.73 -7.18 4.39
C ILE A 283 17.76 -5.78 3.75
N LEU A 284 18.84 -5.48 3.04
CA LEU A 284 18.96 -4.27 2.23
C LEU A 284 18.45 -4.55 0.82
N PRO A 285 17.23 -4.13 0.47
CA PRO A 285 16.78 -4.22 -0.91
C PRO A 285 17.48 -3.17 -1.77
N VAL A 286 17.78 -3.54 -3.00
CA VAL A 286 18.40 -2.68 -4.00
C VAL A 286 17.61 -2.82 -5.30
N VAL A 287 17.02 -1.73 -5.77
CA VAL A 287 16.26 -1.71 -7.02
C VAL A 287 17.21 -1.47 -8.19
N GLY A 288 17.24 -2.41 -9.13
CA GLY A 288 18.03 -2.31 -10.35
C GLY A 288 17.16 -2.03 -11.56
N TYR A 289 17.44 -0.95 -12.27
CA TYR A 289 16.76 -0.59 -13.50
C TYR A 289 17.58 -1.05 -14.71
N GLY A 290 17.00 -1.91 -15.55
CA GLY A 290 17.62 -2.31 -16.81
C GLY A 290 18.77 -3.32 -16.69
N LEU A 291 18.73 -4.22 -15.70
CA LEU A 291 19.68 -5.35 -15.55
C LEU A 291 19.27 -6.53 -16.44
#